data_ff30dd3f478eeba2782a3587fbd6c022
#
_entry.id   ff30dd3f478eeba2782a3587fbd6c022
#
_cell.length_a   1.000
_cell.length_b   1.000
_cell.length_c   1.000
_cell.angle_alpha   90.00
_cell.angle_beta   90.00
_cell.angle_gamma   90.00
#
_symmetry.space_group_name_H-M   'P 1'
#
loop_
_entity.id
_entity.type
_entity.pdbx_description
1 polymer ?
#
loop_
_entity_poly.entity_id
_entity_poly.type
_entity_poly.pdbx_seq_one_letter_code
_entity_poly.pdbx_strand_id
1 'polypeptide(L)'
;MKTLRNSIYRDIASILCSPNKKLSNSQTLVLLAMTISTYPSKSIYCLVCNRVLSFIEKNVNNIELILNVMKDEGEDQEIIDTINDLRNNPTIKTESETIHLCNLLSDYVKFSKILKVKDSFIQALDIIDSDEPENLHEQIETLNALATGITAAYSSVNTSAVSHTFDTADLDNMMIVVAEAAEARAPDKCIITGIRGLNNILSPGYLGGCLYVYAALPGNYKSGILLKSHVDTLKYNEHIKNTTNGKTPISMYISMENTMAQTIRRLWGILFPTADMSMFTVKEMAEMIQNELTAKGMRSVILYYGYREKSTKDLEAIIRSYNNDKNEVVAVFLDYIKRIRSARDDAAVKSSEKSELHAIMNELKSICAEFNIPIVTGHQLNREAARMVDDIVKNGGFDKTDQALSRSQIGSALIASAIAA
;
A
#
# COMPACT_ATOMS: atom_id res chain seq x y z
N MET A 1 27.98 6.84 -16.48
CA MET A 1 26.50 7.04 -16.48
C MET A 1 25.96 6.60 -17.83
N LYS A 2 24.91 5.78 -17.90
CA LYS A 2 24.21 5.52 -19.16
C LYS A 2 23.39 6.75 -19.53
N THR A 3 23.54 7.25 -20.75
CA THR A 3 22.71 8.34 -21.28
C THR A 3 21.46 7.77 -21.94
N LEU A 4 20.35 8.49 -21.88
CA LEU A 4 19.17 8.17 -22.68
C LEU A 4 19.45 8.34 -24.17
N ARG A 5 18.67 7.68 -25.04
CA ARG A 5 18.75 7.90 -26.49
C ARG A 5 18.24 9.31 -26.83
N ASN A 6 18.85 9.96 -27.81
CA ASN A 6 18.45 11.30 -28.27
C ASN A 6 16.97 11.38 -28.68
N SER A 7 16.39 10.28 -29.18
CA SER A 7 14.96 10.22 -29.51
C SER A 7 14.09 10.44 -28.28
N ILE A 8 14.47 9.90 -27.11
CA ILE A 8 13.71 10.07 -25.87
C ILE A 8 13.75 11.54 -25.40
N TYR A 9 14.91 12.21 -25.46
CA TYR A 9 14.98 13.64 -25.15
C TYR A 9 14.15 14.48 -26.11
N ARG A 10 14.09 14.12 -27.39
CA ARG A 10 13.24 14.77 -28.38
C ARG A 10 11.77 14.60 -28.04
N ASP A 11 11.35 13.42 -27.63
CA ASP A 11 9.96 13.13 -27.23
C ASP A 11 9.57 13.90 -25.97
N ILE A 12 10.47 13.97 -24.96
CA ILE A 12 10.27 14.79 -23.76
C ILE A 12 10.13 16.27 -24.14
N ALA A 13 11.06 16.79 -24.95
CA ALA A 13 11.03 18.18 -25.40
C ALA A 13 9.75 18.48 -26.20
N SER A 14 9.27 17.56 -27.02
CA SER A 14 8.01 17.67 -27.76
C SER A 14 6.80 17.87 -26.84
N ILE A 15 6.72 17.13 -25.73
CA ILE A 15 5.65 17.30 -24.72
C ILE A 15 5.76 18.68 -24.05
N LEU A 16 6.97 19.08 -23.63
CA LEU A 16 7.22 20.35 -22.95
C LEU A 16 6.92 21.56 -23.83
N CYS A 17 7.19 21.45 -25.13
CA CYS A 17 6.95 22.52 -26.11
C CYS A 17 5.52 22.51 -26.70
N SER A 18 4.71 21.50 -26.35
CA SER A 18 3.34 21.37 -26.88
C SER A 18 2.42 22.47 -26.38
N PRO A 19 1.62 23.08 -27.24
CA PRO A 19 0.55 23.98 -26.82
C PRO A 19 -0.62 23.25 -26.14
N ASN A 20 -0.68 21.91 -26.26
CA ASN A 20 -1.73 21.09 -25.66
C ASN A 20 -1.43 20.80 -24.18
N LYS A 21 -2.08 21.54 -23.28
CA LYS A 21 -1.92 21.38 -21.83
C LYS A 21 -2.30 20.00 -21.30
N LYS A 22 -3.10 19.22 -22.02
CA LYS A 22 -3.44 17.84 -21.62
C LYS A 22 -2.23 16.91 -21.67
N LEU A 23 -1.23 17.19 -22.53
CA LEU A 23 -0.02 16.40 -22.62
C LEU A 23 1.00 16.70 -21.52
N SER A 24 0.93 17.89 -20.90
CA SER A 24 1.87 18.39 -19.89
C SER A 24 1.19 18.69 -18.56
N ASN A 25 0.44 17.73 -18.01
CA ASN A 25 -0.11 17.86 -16.67
C ASN A 25 1.00 17.90 -15.61
N SER A 26 0.68 18.35 -14.40
CA SER A 26 1.67 18.52 -13.31
C SER A 26 2.46 17.26 -12.97
N GLN A 27 1.86 16.08 -13.10
CA GLN A 27 2.51 14.80 -12.83
C GLN A 27 3.50 14.42 -13.93
N THR A 28 3.07 14.59 -15.19
CA THR A 28 3.95 14.43 -16.36
C THR A 28 5.16 15.34 -16.21
N LEU A 29 4.97 16.62 -15.89
CA LEU A 29 6.05 17.58 -15.71
C LEU A 29 7.04 17.18 -14.62
N VAL A 30 6.58 16.69 -13.48
CA VAL A 30 7.45 16.21 -12.40
C VAL A 30 8.28 15.00 -12.86
N LEU A 31 7.67 14.04 -13.56
CA LEU A 31 8.40 12.87 -14.07
C LEU A 31 9.43 13.26 -15.12
N LEU A 32 9.09 14.18 -16.03
CA LEU A 32 10.01 14.68 -17.05
C LEU A 32 11.20 15.41 -16.40
N ALA A 33 10.97 16.28 -15.43
CA ALA A 33 12.01 16.98 -14.67
C ALA A 33 12.92 15.99 -13.94
N MET A 34 12.36 15.00 -13.24
CA MET A 34 13.12 13.93 -12.59
C MET A 34 13.97 13.14 -13.58
N THR A 35 13.43 12.84 -14.76
CA THR A 35 14.16 12.09 -15.78
C THR A 35 15.35 12.87 -16.31
N ILE A 36 15.16 14.13 -16.65
CA ILE A 36 16.21 15.02 -17.15
C ILE A 36 17.32 15.23 -16.10
N SER A 37 16.96 15.44 -14.83
CA SER A 37 17.95 15.57 -13.74
C SER A 37 18.73 14.26 -13.50
N THR A 38 18.09 13.12 -13.69
CA THR A 38 18.69 11.79 -13.49
C THR A 38 19.64 11.42 -14.62
N TYR A 39 19.33 11.82 -15.85
CA TYR A 39 20.08 11.52 -17.06
C TYR A 39 20.47 12.80 -17.82
N PRO A 40 21.40 13.62 -17.28
CA PRO A 40 21.83 14.82 -17.96
C PRO A 40 22.57 14.48 -19.27
N SER A 41 22.36 15.30 -20.30
CA SER A 41 22.99 15.15 -21.61
C SER A 41 23.37 16.51 -22.20
N LYS A 42 24.36 16.54 -23.10
CA LYS A 42 24.72 17.72 -23.91
C LYS A 42 23.88 17.83 -25.20
N SER A 43 22.90 16.95 -25.37
CA SER A 43 21.99 17.00 -26.52
C SER A 43 21.20 18.29 -26.53
N ILE A 44 20.98 18.88 -27.70
CA ILE A 44 20.15 20.08 -27.88
C ILE A 44 18.76 19.91 -27.27
N TYR A 45 18.14 18.73 -27.40
CA TYR A 45 16.85 18.43 -26.83
C TYR A 45 16.88 18.43 -25.29
N CYS A 46 17.96 17.95 -24.67
CA CYS A 46 18.11 18.01 -23.22
C CYS A 46 18.30 19.47 -22.74
N LEU A 47 19.02 20.30 -23.49
CA LEU A 47 19.17 21.72 -23.19
C LEU A 47 17.82 22.44 -23.30
N VAL A 48 17.04 22.17 -24.34
CA VAL A 48 15.66 22.66 -24.51
C VAL A 48 14.80 22.26 -23.30
N CYS A 49 14.83 20.98 -22.91
CA CYS A 49 14.08 20.50 -21.75
C CYS A 49 14.43 21.26 -20.47
N ASN A 50 15.72 21.38 -20.14
CA ASN A 50 16.19 22.11 -18.96
C ASN A 50 15.73 23.56 -18.97
N ARG A 51 15.84 24.21 -20.13
CA ARG A 51 15.46 25.61 -20.26
C ARG A 51 13.96 25.84 -20.11
N VAL A 52 13.13 25.04 -20.77
CA VAL A 52 11.68 25.12 -20.65
C VAL A 52 11.22 24.81 -19.23
N LEU A 53 11.75 23.76 -18.60
CA LEU A 53 11.44 23.42 -17.21
C LEU A 53 11.78 24.56 -16.25
N SER A 54 12.91 25.26 -16.45
CA SER A 54 13.29 26.41 -15.60
C SER A 54 12.28 27.56 -15.64
N PHE A 55 11.56 27.75 -16.76
CA PHE A 55 10.47 28.71 -16.85
C PHE A 55 9.20 28.19 -16.21
N ILE A 56 8.88 26.91 -16.37
CA ILE A 56 7.71 26.28 -15.73
C ILE A 56 7.82 26.35 -14.20
N GLU A 57 9.01 26.13 -13.64
CA GLU A 57 9.29 26.28 -12.20
C GLU A 57 9.05 27.70 -11.70
N LYS A 58 9.22 28.70 -12.56
CA LYS A 58 8.88 30.11 -12.30
C LYS A 58 7.40 30.46 -12.59
N ASN A 59 6.54 29.45 -12.73
CA ASN A 59 5.12 29.58 -13.07
C ASN A 59 4.83 30.19 -14.45
N VAL A 60 5.78 30.13 -15.39
CA VAL A 60 5.58 30.55 -16.78
C VAL A 60 5.27 29.31 -17.64
N ASN A 61 3.98 29.00 -17.79
CA ASN A 61 3.51 27.76 -18.48
C ASN A 61 3.05 27.99 -19.93
N ASN A 62 3.27 29.17 -20.49
CA ASN A 62 2.91 29.48 -21.87
C ASN A 62 4.16 29.49 -22.74
N ILE A 63 4.24 28.54 -23.66
CA ILE A 63 5.41 28.38 -24.55
C ILE A 63 5.69 29.59 -25.43
N GLU A 64 4.64 30.35 -25.84
CA GLU A 64 4.83 31.59 -26.61
C GLU A 64 5.48 32.68 -25.76
N LEU A 65 5.06 32.80 -24.50
CA LEU A 65 5.66 33.74 -23.56
C LEU A 65 7.11 33.35 -23.27
N ILE A 66 7.38 32.03 -23.06
CA ILE A 66 8.73 31.51 -22.88
C ILE A 66 9.63 31.88 -24.05
N LEU A 67 9.17 31.65 -25.30
CA LEU A 67 9.94 31.99 -26.51
C LEU A 67 10.23 33.50 -26.63
N ASN A 68 9.26 34.37 -26.26
CA ASN A 68 9.49 35.81 -26.28
C ASN A 68 10.53 36.22 -25.26
N VAL A 69 10.44 35.73 -24.02
CA VAL A 69 11.43 35.99 -22.97
C VAL A 69 12.81 35.49 -23.35
N MET A 70 12.91 34.29 -23.93
CA MET A 70 14.20 33.74 -24.42
C MET A 70 14.85 34.62 -25.49
N LYS A 71 14.05 35.15 -26.43
CA LYS A 71 14.55 36.09 -27.44
C LYS A 71 15.04 37.39 -26.83
N ASP A 72 14.30 37.94 -25.86
CA ASP A 72 14.65 39.17 -25.18
C ASP A 72 15.91 39.02 -24.29
N GLU A 73 16.12 37.83 -23.71
CA GLU A 73 17.31 37.49 -22.93
C GLU A 73 18.54 37.15 -23.80
N GLY A 74 18.40 37.06 -25.12
CA GLY A 74 19.49 36.73 -26.02
C GLY A 74 19.92 35.25 -25.97
N GLU A 75 18.96 34.36 -25.75
CA GLU A 75 19.18 32.90 -25.71
C GLU A 75 19.73 32.39 -27.04
N ASP A 76 20.41 31.22 -27.03
CA ASP A 76 20.96 30.58 -28.22
C ASP A 76 19.87 30.32 -29.25
N GLN A 77 20.13 30.82 -30.48
CA GLN A 77 19.20 30.71 -31.61
C GLN A 77 18.87 29.25 -31.94
N GLU A 78 19.83 28.31 -31.75
CA GLU A 78 19.60 26.89 -31.98
C GLU A 78 18.55 26.30 -31.03
N ILE A 79 18.50 26.75 -29.78
CA ILE A 79 17.49 26.36 -28.82
C ILE A 79 16.10 26.88 -29.23
N ILE A 80 16.03 28.15 -29.61
CA ILE A 80 14.79 28.80 -30.08
C ILE A 80 14.24 28.11 -31.32
N ASP A 81 15.09 27.83 -32.30
CA ASP A 81 14.70 27.17 -33.54
C ASP A 81 14.25 25.72 -33.28
N THR A 82 14.92 25.02 -32.38
CA THR A 82 14.51 23.65 -31.98
C THR A 82 13.14 23.65 -31.28
N ILE A 83 12.83 24.63 -30.40
CA ILE A 83 11.50 24.76 -29.78
C ILE A 83 10.43 25.01 -30.84
N ASN A 84 10.71 25.89 -31.80
CA ASN A 84 9.78 26.19 -32.89
C ASN A 84 9.54 24.97 -33.81
N ASP A 85 10.59 24.19 -34.12
CA ASP A 85 10.44 22.95 -34.90
C ASP A 85 9.57 21.92 -34.13
N LEU A 86 9.85 21.67 -32.85
CA LEU A 86 9.07 20.73 -32.04
C LEU A 86 7.63 21.15 -31.88
N ARG A 87 7.35 22.46 -31.81
CA ARG A 87 5.98 23.01 -31.73
C ARG A 87 5.21 22.76 -33.03
N ASN A 88 5.87 22.94 -34.18
CA ASN A 88 5.26 22.78 -35.52
C ASN A 88 5.20 21.31 -35.95
N ASN A 89 6.18 20.50 -35.54
CA ASN A 89 6.32 19.10 -35.87
C ASN A 89 6.49 18.22 -34.61
N PRO A 90 5.48 18.13 -33.75
CA PRO A 90 5.60 17.39 -32.53
C PRO A 90 5.74 15.87 -32.79
N THR A 91 6.64 15.23 -32.03
CA THR A 91 6.82 13.76 -32.08
C THR A 91 5.75 13.05 -31.26
N ILE A 92 5.29 13.65 -30.17
CA ILE A 92 4.19 13.16 -29.31
C ILE A 92 2.97 14.05 -29.57
N LYS A 93 1.87 13.44 -30.04
CA LYS A 93 0.65 14.15 -30.47
C LYS A 93 -0.57 13.79 -29.65
N THR A 94 -0.56 12.62 -29.02
CA THR A 94 -1.70 12.07 -28.31
C THR A 94 -1.40 11.84 -26.83
N GLU A 95 -2.44 11.82 -26.03
CA GLU A 95 -2.35 11.50 -24.60
C GLU A 95 -1.87 10.06 -24.36
N SER A 96 -2.31 9.11 -25.20
CA SER A 96 -1.86 7.72 -25.15
C SER A 96 -0.36 7.57 -25.37
N GLU A 97 0.23 8.31 -26.34
CA GLU A 97 1.67 8.36 -26.56
C GLU A 97 2.42 8.96 -25.38
N THR A 98 1.85 10.00 -24.75
CA THR A 98 2.39 10.61 -23.54
C THR A 98 2.40 9.62 -22.37
N ILE A 99 1.31 8.90 -22.14
CA ILE A 99 1.21 7.86 -21.09
C ILE A 99 2.24 6.76 -21.34
N HIS A 100 2.38 6.29 -22.59
CA HIS A 100 3.38 5.27 -22.93
C HIS A 100 4.80 5.75 -22.64
N LEU A 101 5.14 6.98 -23.03
CA LEU A 101 6.44 7.58 -22.73
C LEU A 101 6.64 7.72 -21.21
N CYS A 102 5.66 8.20 -20.46
CA CYS A 102 5.74 8.33 -19.01
C CYS A 102 5.99 6.99 -18.31
N ASN A 103 5.34 5.91 -18.73
CA ASN A 103 5.60 4.56 -18.22
C ASN A 103 7.05 4.14 -18.47
N LEU A 104 7.54 4.33 -19.70
CA LEU A 104 8.93 4.05 -20.06
C LEU A 104 9.93 4.87 -19.21
N LEU A 105 9.69 6.16 -19.03
CA LEU A 105 10.55 7.04 -18.23
C LEU A 105 10.52 6.68 -16.74
N SER A 106 9.38 6.30 -16.22
CA SER A 106 9.25 5.78 -14.85
C SER A 106 10.18 4.59 -14.63
N ASP A 107 10.22 3.64 -15.58
CA ASP A 107 11.11 2.48 -15.48
C ASP A 107 12.59 2.87 -15.59
N TYR A 108 12.95 3.85 -16.41
CA TYR A 108 14.32 4.39 -16.45
C TYR A 108 14.73 5.04 -15.13
N VAL A 109 13.86 5.83 -14.51
CA VAL A 109 14.11 6.45 -13.19
C VAL A 109 14.25 5.38 -12.10
N LYS A 110 13.38 4.34 -12.11
CA LYS A 110 13.50 3.17 -11.23
C LYS A 110 14.86 2.49 -11.38
N PHE A 111 15.20 2.16 -12.60
CA PHE A 111 16.46 1.48 -12.90
C PHE A 111 17.69 2.28 -12.48
N SER A 112 17.68 3.61 -12.67
CA SER A 112 18.76 4.48 -12.21
C SER A 112 18.94 4.46 -10.69
N LYS A 113 17.83 4.46 -9.93
CA LYS A 113 17.89 4.36 -8.47
C LYS A 113 18.47 3.01 -8.03
N ILE A 114 18.09 1.92 -8.68
CA ILE A 114 18.66 0.59 -8.43
C ILE A 114 20.16 0.57 -8.75
N LEU A 115 20.60 1.20 -9.86
CA LEU A 115 22.01 1.28 -10.20
C LEU A 115 22.83 2.08 -9.19
N LYS A 116 22.28 3.16 -8.62
CA LYS A 116 22.97 3.92 -7.56
C LYS A 116 23.21 3.08 -6.30
N VAL A 117 22.31 2.16 -5.98
CA VAL A 117 22.45 1.25 -4.84
C VAL A 117 23.38 0.08 -5.13
N LYS A 118 23.54 -0.29 -6.42
CA LYS A 118 24.42 -1.39 -6.84
C LYS A 118 25.85 -1.23 -6.34
N ASP A 119 26.42 -0.05 -6.48
CA ASP A 119 27.82 0.20 -6.09
C ASP A 119 27.99 0.07 -4.56
N SER A 120 26.98 0.53 -3.77
CA SER A 120 26.95 0.33 -2.32
C SER A 120 26.77 -1.15 -1.93
N PHE A 121 26.03 -1.91 -2.76
CA PHE A 121 25.84 -3.34 -2.55
C PHE A 121 27.12 -4.14 -2.82
N ILE A 122 27.87 -3.77 -3.85
CA ILE A 122 29.18 -4.35 -4.16
C ILE A 122 30.15 -4.08 -3.01
N GLN A 123 30.21 -2.84 -2.49
CA GLN A 123 31.03 -2.50 -1.32
C GLN A 123 30.65 -3.31 -0.08
N ALA A 124 29.37 -3.58 0.15
CA ALA A 124 28.92 -4.40 1.27
C ALA A 124 29.30 -5.89 1.09
N LEU A 125 29.26 -6.40 -0.14
CA LEU A 125 29.74 -7.76 -0.44
C LEU A 125 31.26 -7.87 -0.24
N ASP A 126 32.05 -6.87 -0.67
CA ASP A 126 33.49 -6.84 -0.43
C ASP A 126 33.84 -6.83 1.07
N ILE A 127 33.00 -6.21 1.92
CA ILE A 127 33.15 -6.22 3.37
C ILE A 127 32.85 -7.62 3.94
N ILE A 128 31.87 -8.34 3.43
CA ILE A 128 31.49 -9.70 3.87
C ILE A 128 32.54 -10.72 3.47
N ASP A 129 33.15 -10.56 2.29
CA ASP A 129 34.20 -11.45 1.79
C ASP A 129 35.54 -11.22 2.52
N SER A 130 35.68 -10.15 3.31
CA SER A 130 36.81 -10.01 4.23
C SER A 130 36.59 -10.93 5.42
N ASP A 131 37.41 -11.98 5.54
CA ASP A 131 37.36 -13.09 6.53
C ASP A 131 37.50 -12.67 8.02
N GLU A 132 37.04 -11.48 8.43
CA GLU A 132 37.09 -11.02 9.82
C GLU A 132 35.72 -11.14 10.51
N PRO A 133 35.49 -12.20 11.33
CA PRO A 133 34.20 -12.45 11.99
C PRO A 133 33.87 -11.43 13.09
N GLU A 134 34.80 -10.56 13.48
CA GLU A 134 34.61 -9.61 14.59
C GLU A 134 33.56 -8.51 14.27
N ASN A 135 33.22 -8.28 13.01
CA ASN A 135 32.30 -7.23 12.57
C ASN A 135 30.99 -7.76 11.95
N LEU A 136 30.66 -9.04 12.15
CA LEU A 136 29.49 -9.67 11.51
C LEU A 136 28.17 -8.93 11.80
N HIS A 137 28.01 -8.40 13.01
CA HIS A 137 26.79 -7.66 13.40
C HIS A 137 26.67 -6.34 12.63
N GLU A 138 27.74 -5.58 12.51
CA GLU A 138 27.80 -4.33 11.76
C GLU A 138 27.62 -4.55 10.26
N GLN A 139 28.14 -5.65 9.74
CA GLN A 139 27.95 -6.09 8.35
C GLN A 139 26.47 -6.43 8.07
N ILE A 140 25.80 -7.15 8.96
CA ILE A 140 24.37 -7.46 8.86
C ILE A 140 23.52 -6.18 8.94
N GLU A 141 23.83 -5.24 9.82
CA GLU A 141 23.14 -3.96 9.89
C GLU A 141 23.31 -3.14 8.60
N THR A 142 24.51 -3.12 8.04
CA THR A 142 24.81 -2.43 6.77
C THR A 142 24.03 -3.06 5.61
N LEU A 143 23.97 -4.38 5.51
CA LEU A 143 23.18 -5.10 4.50
C LEU A 143 21.67 -4.82 4.65
N ASN A 144 21.17 -4.81 5.88
CA ASN A 144 19.78 -4.51 6.16
C ASN A 144 19.44 -3.04 5.78
N ALA A 145 20.35 -2.11 6.06
CA ALA A 145 20.20 -0.70 5.65
C ALA A 145 20.19 -0.55 4.12
N LEU A 146 21.06 -1.28 3.40
CA LEU A 146 21.11 -1.30 1.94
C LEU A 146 19.86 -1.94 1.33
N ALA A 147 19.42 -3.10 1.84
CA ALA A 147 18.19 -3.75 1.41
C ALA A 147 16.97 -2.84 1.61
N THR A 148 16.95 -2.13 2.74
CA THR A 148 15.92 -1.11 3.04
C THR A 148 15.98 0.06 2.06
N GLY A 149 17.18 0.54 1.74
CA GLY A 149 17.41 1.61 0.76
C GLY A 149 16.96 1.22 -0.65
N ILE A 150 17.21 -0.02 -1.07
CA ILE A 150 16.74 -0.57 -2.36
C ILE A 150 15.21 -0.61 -2.38
N THR A 151 14.60 -1.14 -1.31
CA THR A 151 13.14 -1.24 -1.19
C THR A 151 12.49 0.14 -1.18
N ALA A 152 13.05 1.10 -0.41
CA ALA A 152 12.58 2.48 -0.38
C ALA A 152 12.74 3.19 -1.73
N ALA A 153 13.85 2.97 -2.44
CA ALA A 153 14.06 3.50 -3.78
C ALA A 153 13.07 2.92 -4.78
N TYR A 154 12.74 1.64 -4.67
CA TYR A 154 11.73 0.99 -5.53
C TYR A 154 10.32 1.49 -5.20
N SER A 155 9.95 1.57 -3.92
CA SER A 155 8.64 2.05 -3.44
C SER A 155 8.42 3.53 -3.75
N SER A 156 9.44 4.39 -3.63
CA SER A 156 9.32 5.84 -3.93
C SER A 156 9.02 6.15 -5.38
N VAL A 157 9.17 5.18 -6.26
CA VAL A 157 8.83 5.32 -7.69
C VAL A 157 7.43 4.82 -8.00
N ASN A 158 6.88 3.92 -7.18
CA ASN A 158 5.47 3.53 -7.24
C ASN A 158 4.53 4.59 -6.64
N THR A 159 5.07 5.59 -5.94
CA THR A 159 4.32 6.75 -5.42
C THR A 159 4.10 7.87 -6.44
N SER A 160 4.29 7.65 -7.74
CA SER A 160 3.47 8.39 -8.69
C SER A 160 2.03 7.83 -8.62
N ALA A 161 1.45 7.88 -7.44
CA ALA A 161 0.02 7.84 -7.32
C ALA A 161 -0.51 8.94 -8.23
N VAL A 162 -1.09 8.54 -9.33
CA VAL A 162 -1.97 9.39 -10.11
C VAL A 162 -2.98 9.89 -9.09
N SER A 163 -2.80 11.11 -8.59
CA SER A 163 -3.84 11.76 -7.80
C SER A 163 -4.96 12.04 -8.80
N HIS A 164 -5.96 11.18 -8.82
CA HIS A 164 -7.15 11.41 -9.61
C HIS A 164 -7.78 12.72 -9.12
N THR A 165 -7.84 13.70 -9.98
CA THR A 165 -8.52 14.96 -9.68
C THR A 165 -9.98 14.75 -10.03
N PHE A 166 -10.87 14.86 -9.05
CA PHE A 166 -12.31 14.91 -9.30
C PHE A 166 -12.69 16.37 -9.53
N ASP A 167 -12.84 16.78 -10.79
CA ASP A 167 -13.25 18.13 -11.17
C ASP A 167 -14.63 18.08 -11.81
N THR A 168 -15.59 18.80 -11.23
CA THR A 168 -16.97 18.89 -11.73
C THR A 168 -17.08 19.63 -13.06
N ALA A 169 -16.04 20.33 -13.48
CA ALA A 169 -15.96 20.97 -14.79
C ALA A 169 -15.46 20.01 -15.89
N ASP A 170 -14.88 18.85 -15.52
CA ASP A 170 -14.34 17.84 -16.45
C ASP A 170 -15.14 16.53 -16.32
N LEU A 171 -16.20 16.42 -17.12
CA LEU A 171 -17.09 15.27 -17.11
C LEU A 171 -16.36 13.96 -17.47
N ASP A 172 -15.42 14.00 -18.41
CA ASP A 172 -14.69 12.81 -18.86
C ASP A 172 -13.82 12.25 -17.71
N ASN A 173 -13.13 13.14 -16.99
CA ASN A 173 -12.36 12.76 -15.79
C ASN A 173 -13.28 12.27 -14.67
N MET A 174 -14.41 12.93 -14.44
CA MET A 174 -15.41 12.48 -13.48
C MET A 174 -15.91 11.07 -13.80
N MET A 175 -16.21 10.76 -15.07
CA MET A 175 -16.68 9.43 -15.50
C MET A 175 -15.63 8.35 -15.18
N ILE A 176 -14.35 8.62 -15.39
CA ILE A 176 -13.26 7.69 -15.06
C ILE A 176 -13.22 7.41 -13.55
N VAL A 177 -13.20 8.47 -12.73
CA VAL A 177 -13.13 8.34 -11.27
C VAL A 177 -14.37 7.64 -10.70
N VAL A 178 -15.56 7.94 -11.23
CA VAL A 178 -16.81 7.28 -10.81
C VAL A 178 -16.82 5.81 -11.24
N ALA A 179 -16.33 5.48 -12.44
CA ALA A 179 -16.23 4.11 -12.91
C ALA A 179 -15.27 3.30 -12.02
N GLU A 180 -14.11 3.85 -11.69
CA GLU A 180 -13.14 3.22 -10.77
C GLU A 180 -13.72 3.03 -9.36
N ALA A 181 -14.45 4.02 -8.84
CA ALA A 181 -15.11 3.91 -7.55
C ALA A 181 -16.20 2.83 -7.53
N ALA A 182 -16.96 2.70 -8.63
CA ALA A 182 -17.95 1.64 -8.80
C ALA A 182 -17.28 0.26 -8.92
N GLU A 183 -16.20 0.17 -9.70
CA GLU A 183 -15.45 -1.06 -9.90
C GLU A 183 -14.72 -1.54 -8.63
N ALA A 184 -14.22 -0.61 -7.80
CA ALA A 184 -13.57 -0.93 -6.53
C ALA A 184 -14.53 -1.63 -5.53
N ARG A 185 -15.84 -1.42 -5.68
CA ARG A 185 -16.89 -2.07 -4.87
C ARG A 185 -17.60 -3.22 -5.58
N ALA A 186 -17.09 -3.63 -6.74
CA ALA A 186 -17.65 -4.79 -7.42
C ALA A 186 -17.58 -6.04 -6.52
N PRO A 187 -18.64 -6.86 -6.45
CA PRO A 187 -18.70 -8.01 -5.53
C PRO A 187 -17.55 -9.00 -5.73
N ASP A 188 -17.01 -9.10 -6.93
CA ASP A 188 -15.87 -9.96 -7.28
C ASP A 188 -14.52 -9.45 -6.78
N LYS A 189 -14.41 -8.17 -6.39
CA LYS A 189 -13.21 -7.56 -5.81
C LYS A 189 -13.24 -7.45 -4.28
N CYS A 190 -14.40 -7.70 -3.67
CA CYS A 190 -14.57 -7.60 -2.23
C CYS A 190 -14.42 -8.96 -1.54
N ILE A 191 -13.84 -8.97 -0.35
CA ILE A 191 -13.75 -10.16 0.48
C ILE A 191 -14.98 -10.25 1.37
N ILE A 192 -15.84 -11.21 1.11
CA ILE A 192 -17.04 -11.50 1.89
C ILE A 192 -16.62 -12.01 3.26
N THR A 193 -17.17 -11.41 4.33
CA THR A 193 -16.74 -11.66 5.72
C THR A 193 -17.29 -12.98 6.30
N GLY A 194 -18.25 -13.65 5.62
CA GLY A 194 -18.98 -14.79 6.18
C GLY A 194 -20.04 -14.43 7.22
N ILE A 195 -20.14 -13.17 7.63
CA ILE A 195 -21.12 -12.66 8.58
C ILE A 195 -22.11 -11.76 7.86
N ARG A 196 -23.34 -12.25 7.66
CA ARG A 196 -24.36 -11.56 6.85
C ARG A 196 -24.61 -10.11 7.28
N GLY A 197 -24.74 -9.86 8.58
CA GLY A 197 -24.96 -8.50 9.12
C GLY A 197 -23.78 -7.58 8.83
N LEU A 198 -22.56 -8.09 8.92
CA LEU A 198 -21.36 -7.33 8.64
C LEU A 198 -21.22 -7.03 7.14
N ASN A 199 -21.52 -7.99 6.27
CA ASN A 199 -21.52 -7.77 4.83
C ASN A 199 -22.52 -6.70 4.41
N ASN A 200 -23.71 -6.66 5.04
CA ASN A 200 -24.71 -5.61 4.78
C ASN A 200 -24.19 -4.22 5.17
N ILE A 201 -23.44 -4.11 6.27
CA ILE A 201 -22.84 -2.84 6.74
C ILE A 201 -21.69 -2.41 5.82
N LEU A 202 -20.81 -3.34 5.45
CA LEU A 202 -19.61 -3.07 4.66
C LEU A 202 -19.91 -2.92 3.15
N SER A 203 -20.98 -3.54 2.68
CA SER A 203 -21.54 -3.46 1.32
C SER A 203 -20.49 -3.63 0.20
N PRO A 204 -20.10 -4.87 -0.18
CA PRO A 204 -20.58 -6.17 0.32
C PRO A 204 -19.63 -6.92 1.25
N GLY A 205 -18.44 -6.39 1.57
CA GLY A 205 -17.42 -7.03 2.38
C GLY A 205 -16.19 -6.17 2.65
N TYR A 206 -15.06 -6.78 2.97
CA TYR A 206 -13.80 -6.07 3.12
C TYR A 206 -13.27 -5.62 1.76
N LEU A 207 -12.89 -4.35 1.67
CA LEU A 207 -12.26 -3.74 0.49
C LEU A 207 -10.74 -3.76 0.63
N GLY A 208 -10.04 -3.95 -0.49
CA GLY A 208 -8.62 -3.68 -0.56
C GLY A 208 -8.28 -2.25 -0.16
N GLY A 209 -7.06 -2.02 0.33
CA GLY A 209 -6.62 -0.71 0.80
C GLY A 209 -7.21 -0.24 2.12
N CYS A 210 -8.02 -1.05 2.81
CA CYS A 210 -8.75 -0.64 4.02
C CYS A 210 -8.27 -1.39 5.27
N LEU A 211 -8.19 -0.65 6.40
CA LEU A 211 -7.94 -1.19 7.72
C LEU A 211 -9.26 -1.32 8.48
N TYR A 212 -9.57 -2.53 8.95
CA TYR A 212 -10.76 -2.84 9.74
C TYR A 212 -10.37 -3.21 11.17
N VAL A 213 -11.06 -2.63 12.16
CA VAL A 213 -10.76 -2.85 13.57
C VAL A 213 -11.99 -3.36 14.31
N TYR A 214 -11.92 -4.59 14.82
CA TYR A 214 -12.91 -5.13 15.73
C TYR A 214 -12.62 -4.68 17.15
N ALA A 215 -13.41 -3.76 17.65
CA ALA A 215 -13.32 -3.30 19.04
C ALA A 215 -14.18 -4.19 19.94
N ALA A 216 -13.59 -4.77 20.99
CA ALA A 216 -14.30 -5.62 21.94
C ALA A 216 -13.73 -5.48 23.34
N LEU A 217 -14.60 -5.71 24.35
CA LEU A 217 -14.19 -5.83 25.74
C LEU A 217 -13.31 -7.07 25.96
N PRO A 218 -12.49 -7.09 27.03
CA PRO A 218 -11.74 -8.28 27.41
C PRO A 218 -12.67 -9.50 27.55
N GLY A 219 -12.24 -10.65 27.06
CA GLY A 219 -13.02 -11.89 27.14
C GLY A 219 -14.13 -12.04 26.08
N ASN A 220 -14.45 -11.02 25.28
CA ASN A 220 -15.54 -11.03 24.30
C ASN A 220 -15.12 -11.63 22.94
N TYR A 221 -14.39 -12.71 22.96
CA TYR A 221 -14.12 -13.58 21.80
C TYR A 221 -13.47 -12.91 20.57
N LYS A 222 -12.73 -11.79 20.77
CA LYS A 222 -12.07 -11.02 19.70
C LYS A 222 -11.16 -11.88 18.79
N SER A 223 -10.26 -12.66 19.38
CA SER A 223 -9.37 -13.58 18.65
C SER A 223 -10.15 -14.66 17.90
N GLY A 224 -11.27 -15.10 18.47
CA GLY A 224 -12.14 -16.09 17.84
C GLY A 224 -12.83 -15.55 16.60
N ILE A 225 -13.35 -14.30 16.63
CA ILE A 225 -13.98 -13.69 15.46
C ILE A 225 -12.96 -13.37 14.36
N LEU A 226 -11.73 -12.97 14.71
CA LEU A 226 -10.67 -12.77 13.73
C LEU A 226 -10.27 -14.07 13.03
N LEU A 227 -10.08 -15.15 13.80
CA LEU A 227 -9.79 -16.47 13.25
C LEU A 227 -10.96 -17.01 12.42
N LYS A 228 -12.19 -16.81 12.87
CA LYS A 228 -13.41 -17.17 12.10
C LYS A 228 -13.47 -16.39 10.80
N SER A 229 -13.20 -15.08 10.80
CA SER A 229 -13.16 -14.25 9.58
C SER A 229 -12.08 -14.72 8.61
N HIS A 230 -10.92 -15.15 9.11
CA HIS A 230 -9.88 -15.77 8.29
C HIS A 230 -10.38 -17.05 7.62
N VAL A 231 -11.01 -17.95 8.37
CA VAL A 231 -11.60 -19.19 7.83
C VAL A 231 -12.70 -18.91 6.82
N ASP A 232 -13.57 -17.94 7.11
CA ASP A 232 -14.66 -17.55 6.21
C ASP A 232 -14.15 -16.94 4.92
N THR A 233 -13.04 -16.21 4.97
CA THR A 233 -12.36 -15.72 3.77
C THR A 233 -12.00 -16.88 2.84
N LEU A 234 -11.47 -17.96 3.38
CA LEU A 234 -11.10 -19.15 2.61
C LEU A 234 -12.33 -19.93 2.07
N LYS A 235 -13.44 -19.91 2.81
CA LYS A 235 -14.64 -20.69 2.46
C LYS A 235 -15.58 -20.00 1.48
N TYR A 236 -15.70 -18.68 1.53
CA TYR A 236 -16.75 -17.96 0.81
C TYR A 236 -16.25 -17.07 -0.33
N ASN A 237 -14.94 -17.00 -0.58
CA ASN A 237 -14.35 -16.07 -1.54
C ASN A 237 -13.63 -16.78 -2.70
N GLU A 238 -14.22 -17.83 -3.25
CA GLU A 238 -13.65 -18.54 -4.41
C GLU A 238 -13.43 -17.63 -5.62
N HIS A 239 -14.25 -16.59 -5.77
CA HIS A 239 -14.16 -15.61 -6.86
C HIS A 239 -12.84 -14.82 -6.86
N ILE A 240 -12.19 -14.66 -5.70
CA ILE A 240 -10.90 -13.96 -5.58
C ILE A 240 -9.79 -14.61 -6.43
N LYS A 241 -9.87 -15.88 -6.75
CA LYS A 241 -8.92 -16.53 -7.68
C LYS A 241 -8.87 -15.84 -9.05
N ASN A 242 -9.99 -15.29 -9.49
CA ASN A 242 -10.09 -14.63 -10.78
C ASN A 242 -9.39 -13.25 -10.78
N THR A 243 -9.15 -12.67 -9.60
CA THR A 243 -8.51 -11.35 -9.46
C THR A 243 -7.00 -11.44 -9.31
N THR A 244 -6.43 -12.62 -9.04
CA THR A 244 -5.01 -12.83 -8.76
C THR A 244 -4.17 -13.22 -9.98
N ASN A 245 -4.68 -13.04 -11.20
CA ASN A 245 -3.97 -13.34 -12.44
C ASN A 245 -3.33 -14.75 -12.48
N GLY A 246 -4.05 -15.75 -11.98
CA GLY A 246 -3.59 -17.14 -11.94
C GLY A 246 -2.67 -17.49 -10.76
N LYS A 247 -2.36 -16.56 -9.87
CA LYS A 247 -1.64 -16.85 -8.61
C LYS A 247 -2.58 -17.45 -7.59
N THR A 248 -2.01 -18.23 -6.66
CA THR A 248 -2.77 -18.78 -5.53
C THR A 248 -3.03 -17.67 -4.49
N PRO A 249 -4.28 -17.30 -4.22
CA PRO A 249 -4.59 -16.28 -3.21
C PRO A 249 -4.34 -16.82 -1.80
N ILE A 250 -3.67 -16.02 -0.98
CA ILE A 250 -3.32 -16.34 0.42
C ILE A 250 -4.17 -15.46 1.35
N SER A 251 -4.89 -16.10 2.28
CA SER A 251 -5.37 -15.46 3.49
C SER A 251 -4.37 -15.70 4.63
N MET A 252 -3.91 -14.65 5.28
CA MET A 252 -2.90 -14.71 6.32
C MET A 252 -3.50 -14.37 7.69
N TYR A 253 -3.26 -15.22 8.68
CA TYR A 253 -3.61 -14.96 10.08
C TYR A 253 -2.33 -14.87 10.93
N ILE A 254 -2.16 -13.77 11.65
CA ILE A 254 -0.98 -13.53 12.49
C ILE A 254 -1.44 -13.44 13.93
N SER A 255 -1.07 -14.43 14.74
CA SER A 255 -1.32 -14.47 16.18
C SER A 255 -0.12 -13.92 16.94
N MET A 256 -0.37 -12.96 17.82
CA MET A 256 0.61 -12.43 18.77
C MET A 256 0.15 -12.59 20.23
N GLU A 257 -1.04 -13.14 20.44
CA GLU A 257 -1.61 -13.35 21.76
C GLU A 257 -1.68 -14.83 22.14
N ASN A 258 -2.16 -15.65 21.21
CA ASN A 258 -2.35 -17.08 21.43
C ASN A 258 -1.21 -17.86 20.78
N THR A 259 -0.71 -18.87 21.51
CA THR A 259 0.31 -19.79 20.94
C THR A 259 -0.25 -20.52 19.71
N MET A 260 0.64 -21.06 18.87
CA MET A 260 0.23 -21.86 17.71
C MET A 260 -0.70 -23.01 18.10
N ALA A 261 -0.40 -23.73 19.19
CA ALA A 261 -1.24 -24.82 19.67
C ALA A 261 -2.66 -24.37 20.07
N GLN A 262 -2.77 -23.22 20.74
CA GLN A 262 -4.07 -22.65 21.11
C GLN A 262 -4.85 -22.20 19.86
N THR A 263 -4.15 -21.59 18.90
CA THR A 263 -4.73 -21.16 17.64
C THR A 263 -5.28 -22.35 16.82
N ILE A 264 -4.50 -23.42 16.70
CA ILE A 264 -4.92 -24.64 15.99
C ILE A 264 -6.09 -25.32 16.69
N ARG A 265 -6.11 -25.37 18.03
CA ARG A 265 -7.26 -25.93 18.78
C ARG A 265 -8.54 -25.12 18.52
N ARG A 266 -8.45 -23.78 18.48
CA ARG A 266 -9.60 -22.93 18.14
C ARG A 266 -10.02 -23.10 16.68
N LEU A 267 -9.06 -23.22 15.76
CA LEU A 267 -9.31 -23.50 14.37
C LEU A 267 -10.08 -24.78 14.21
N TRP A 268 -9.68 -25.86 14.89
CA TRP A 268 -10.40 -27.12 14.90
C TRP A 268 -11.87 -26.94 15.32
N GLY A 269 -12.10 -26.26 16.45
CA GLY A 269 -13.47 -25.99 16.91
C GLY A 269 -14.31 -25.14 15.97
N ILE A 270 -13.68 -24.30 15.13
CA ILE A 270 -14.38 -23.53 14.09
C ILE A 270 -14.70 -24.42 12.87
N LEU A 271 -13.76 -25.29 12.48
CA LEU A 271 -13.92 -26.16 11.30
C LEU A 271 -14.81 -27.38 11.59
N PHE A 272 -14.65 -27.96 12.77
CA PHE A 272 -15.27 -29.23 13.16
C PHE A 272 -15.93 -29.13 14.55
N PRO A 273 -17.02 -28.35 14.70
CA PRO A 273 -17.59 -28.01 15.99
C PRO A 273 -18.12 -29.20 16.80
N THR A 274 -18.40 -30.32 16.13
CA THR A 274 -18.95 -31.54 16.76
C THR A 274 -17.93 -32.67 16.88
N ALA A 275 -16.70 -32.49 16.37
CA ALA A 275 -15.67 -33.52 16.36
C ALA A 275 -14.65 -33.32 17.47
N ASP A 276 -14.49 -34.31 18.34
CA ASP A 276 -13.43 -34.30 19.36
C ASP A 276 -12.07 -34.65 18.75
N MET A 277 -11.09 -33.78 18.94
CA MET A 277 -9.71 -33.99 18.44
C MET A 277 -9.11 -35.32 18.92
N SER A 278 -9.48 -35.80 20.11
CA SER A 278 -8.95 -37.03 20.70
C SER A 278 -9.32 -38.30 19.94
N MET A 279 -10.32 -38.23 19.05
CA MET A 279 -10.76 -39.35 18.22
C MET A 279 -9.96 -39.54 16.95
N PHE A 280 -9.03 -38.65 16.64
CA PHE A 280 -8.29 -38.64 15.39
C PHE A 280 -6.80 -38.70 15.58
N THR A 281 -6.09 -39.33 14.71
CA THR A 281 -4.63 -39.29 14.64
C THR A 281 -4.16 -37.90 14.18
N VAL A 282 -2.92 -37.53 14.50
CA VAL A 282 -2.31 -36.25 14.07
C VAL A 282 -2.38 -36.09 12.55
N LYS A 283 -2.17 -37.19 11.79
CA LYS A 283 -2.22 -37.20 10.33
C LYS A 283 -3.64 -36.90 9.83
N GLU A 284 -4.64 -37.59 10.33
CA GLU A 284 -6.04 -37.38 9.97
C GLU A 284 -6.47 -35.95 10.27
N MET A 285 -6.14 -35.41 11.44
CA MET A 285 -6.42 -34.02 11.80
C MET A 285 -5.78 -33.03 10.82
N ALA A 286 -4.54 -33.25 10.43
CA ALA A 286 -3.82 -32.38 9.51
C ALA A 286 -4.46 -32.44 8.12
N GLU A 287 -4.79 -33.61 7.61
CA GLU A 287 -5.47 -33.81 6.31
C GLU A 287 -6.87 -33.20 6.30
N MET A 288 -7.65 -33.36 7.37
CA MET A 288 -8.97 -32.74 7.50
C MET A 288 -8.89 -31.21 7.48
N ILE A 289 -7.97 -30.62 8.24
CA ILE A 289 -7.77 -29.16 8.25
C ILE A 289 -7.33 -28.69 6.86
N GLN A 290 -6.37 -29.37 6.23
CA GLN A 290 -5.86 -29.02 4.91
C GLN A 290 -6.99 -29.04 3.87
N ASN A 291 -7.76 -30.11 3.82
CA ASN A 291 -8.86 -30.29 2.88
C ASN A 291 -9.90 -29.17 3.02
N GLU A 292 -10.30 -28.84 4.26
CA GLU A 292 -11.28 -27.76 4.50
C GLU A 292 -10.75 -26.37 4.10
N LEU A 293 -9.51 -26.06 4.43
CA LEU A 293 -8.95 -24.74 4.17
C LEU A 293 -8.53 -24.52 2.70
N THR A 294 -8.26 -25.61 1.96
CA THR A 294 -7.87 -25.53 0.53
C THR A 294 -9.00 -25.83 -0.44
N ALA A 295 -10.18 -26.25 0.05
CA ALA A 295 -11.32 -26.72 -0.76
C ALA A 295 -11.72 -25.72 -1.87
N LYS A 296 -11.54 -24.43 -1.65
CA LYS A 296 -11.85 -23.37 -2.61
C LYS A 296 -10.62 -22.86 -3.38
N GLY A 297 -9.46 -23.55 -3.26
CA GLY A 297 -8.23 -23.25 -3.98
C GLY A 297 -7.51 -21.99 -3.50
N MET A 298 -7.83 -21.52 -2.30
CA MET A 298 -7.07 -20.52 -1.58
C MET A 298 -6.09 -21.20 -0.61
N ARG A 299 -5.06 -20.48 -0.19
CA ARG A 299 -4.06 -20.96 0.78
C ARG A 299 -4.21 -20.23 2.10
N SER A 300 -4.25 -20.97 3.20
CA SER A 300 -4.17 -20.45 4.56
C SER A 300 -2.71 -20.36 5.00
N VAL A 301 -2.32 -19.24 5.59
CA VAL A 301 -1.03 -19.08 6.29
C VAL A 301 -1.32 -18.57 7.69
N ILE A 302 -0.93 -19.33 8.70
CA ILE A 302 -1.06 -18.95 10.11
C ILE A 302 0.34 -18.78 10.68
N LEU A 303 0.65 -17.60 11.21
CA LEU A 303 1.93 -17.26 11.81
C LEU A 303 1.72 -16.93 13.28
N TYR A 304 2.74 -17.25 14.10
CA TYR A 304 2.78 -16.88 15.51
C TYR A 304 4.07 -16.12 15.81
N TYR A 305 3.93 -15.01 16.51
CA TYR A 305 5.05 -14.22 17.03
C TYR A 305 4.80 -13.86 18.48
N GLY A 306 5.90 -13.71 19.24
CA GLY A 306 5.84 -13.25 20.62
C GLY A 306 5.34 -11.80 20.76
N TYR A 307 5.07 -11.43 22.00
CA TYR A 307 4.62 -10.07 22.32
C TYR A 307 5.66 -9.03 21.89
N ARG A 308 5.27 -8.11 21.02
CA ARG A 308 6.11 -7.00 20.51
C ARG A 308 7.41 -7.48 19.84
N GLU A 309 7.46 -8.72 19.40
CA GLU A 309 8.60 -9.28 18.66
C GLU A 309 8.74 -8.65 17.27
N LYS A 310 7.61 -8.34 16.64
CA LYS A 310 7.53 -7.81 15.28
C LYS A 310 7.03 -6.37 15.26
N SER A 311 7.51 -5.60 14.29
CA SER A 311 7.04 -4.26 13.95
C SER A 311 6.15 -4.29 12.71
N THR A 312 5.50 -3.17 12.42
CA THR A 312 4.73 -2.97 11.17
C THR A 312 5.62 -3.13 9.93
N LYS A 313 6.91 -2.76 10.00
CA LYS A 313 7.88 -3.00 8.94
C LYS A 313 8.15 -4.49 8.72
N ASP A 314 8.24 -5.27 9.80
CA ASP A 314 8.36 -6.72 9.69
C ASP A 314 7.12 -7.34 9.07
N LEU A 315 5.92 -6.83 9.39
CA LEU A 315 4.66 -7.26 8.76
C LEU A 315 4.68 -6.99 7.25
N GLU A 316 5.12 -5.81 6.85
CA GLU A 316 5.29 -5.47 5.44
C GLU A 316 6.25 -6.44 4.73
N ALA A 317 7.42 -6.71 5.33
CA ALA A 317 8.40 -7.66 4.80
C ALA A 317 7.83 -9.08 4.70
N ILE A 318 7.03 -9.52 5.68
CA ILE A 318 6.34 -10.81 5.65
C ILE A 318 5.38 -10.87 4.46
N ILE A 319 4.51 -9.86 4.28
CA ILE A 319 3.57 -9.82 3.16
C ILE A 319 4.33 -9.87 1.83
N ARG A 320 5.41 -9.10 1.67
CA ARG A 320 6.25 -9.12 0.46
C ARG A 320 6.86 -10.49 0.20
N SER A 321 7.30 -11.21 1.22
CA SER A 321 7.92 -12.53 1.07
C SER A 321 6.95 -13.60 0.57
N TYR A 322 5.65 -13.44 0.87
CA TYR A 322 4.61 -14.33 0.36
C TYR A 322 4.06 -13.91 -1.01
N ASN A 323 4.21 -12.64 -1.41
CA ASN A 323 3.85 -12.14 -2.73
C ASN A 323 4.97 -12.47 -3.73
N ASN A 324 4.70 -13.42 -4.63
CA ASN A 324 5.65 -13.86 -5.65
C ASN A 324 4.91 -14.28 -6.93
N ASP A 325 5.62 -14.89 -7.88
CA ASP A 325 5.04 -15.31 -9.17
C ASP A 325 3.93 -16.36 -9.04
N LYS A 326 3.87 -17.10 -7.92
CA LYS A 326 2.91 -18.19 -7.69
C LYS A 326 1.84 -17.85 -6.67
N ASN A 327 2.08 -16.87 -5.81
CA ASN A 327 1.20 -16.57 -4.67
C ASN A 327 0.95 -15.07 -4.56
N GLU A 328 -0.23 -14.72 -4.02
CA GLU A 328 -0.61 -13.34 -3.71
C GLU A 328 -1.38 -13.29 -2.39
N VAL A 329 -0.93 -12.45 -1.46
CA VAL A 329 -1.66 -12.20 -0.21
C VAL A 329 -2.86 -11.32 -0.53
N VAL A 330 -4.06 -11.78 -0.19
CA VAL A 330 -5.32 -11.08 -0.48
C VAL A 330 -6.00 -10.52 0.77
N ALA A 331 -5.68 -11.04 1.96
CA ALA A 331 -6.16 -10.52 3.24
C ALA A 331 -5.21 -10.86 4.38
N VAL A 332 -5.14 -9.98 5.38
CA VAL A 332 -4.37 -10.19 6.61
C VAL A 332 -5.27 -10.00 7.84
N PHE A 333 -5.28 -10.98 8.74
CA PHE A 333 -5.94 -10.95 10.03
C PHE A 333 -4.89 -10.89 11.13
N LEU A 334 -4.82 -9.77 11.86
CA LEU A 334 -3.80 -9.50 12.89
C LEU A 334 -4.40 -9.56 14.30
N ASP A 335 -4.03 -10.52 15.09
CA ASP A 335 -4.52 -10.72 16.46
C ASP A 335 -3.41 -10.42 17.49
N TYR A 336 -3.32 -9.19 18.01
CA TYR A 336 -4.08 -7.98 17.80
C TYR A 336 -3.15 -6.74 17.80
N ILE A 337 -3.66 -5.60 17.45
CA ILE A 337 -2.88 -4.38 17.12
C ILE A 337 -1.91 -3.90 18.22
N LYS A 338 -2.24 -4.02 19.51
CA LYS A 338 -1.35 -3.60 20.62
C LYS A 338 -0.13 -4.51 20.84
N ARG A 339 -0.07 -5.63 20.14
CA ARG A 339 1.02 -6.61 20.26
C ARG A 339 2.13 -6.40 19.23
N ILE A 340 1.88 -5.59 18.20
CA ILE A 340 2.89 -5.19 17.22
C ILE A 340 3.54 -3.87 17.64
N ARG A 341 4.77 -3.62 17.23
CA ARG A 341 5.45 -2.33 17.43
C ARG A 341 5.29 -1.44 16.20
N SER A 342 5.35 -0.11 16.40
CA SER A 342 5.56 0.82 15.29
C SER A 342 6.95 0.58 14.67
N ALA A 343 7.05 0.81 13.36
CA ALA A 343 8.34 0.87 12.67
C ALA A 343 9.12 2.13 13.02
N ARG A 344 8.43 3.18 13.51
CA ARG A 344 9.04 4.43 13.93
C ARG A 344 9.65 4.29 15.32
N ASP A 345 10.91 4.67 15.45
CA ASP A 345 11.69 4.60 16.71
C ASP A 345 11.95 5.99 17.33
N ASP A 346 11.16 6.99 16.93
CA ASP A 346 11.31 8.36 17.44
C ASP A 346 10.71 8.55 18.85
N ALA A 347 11.24 9.51 19.60
CA ALA A 347 10.81 9.81 20.97
C ALA A 347 9.33 10.24 21.05
N ALA A 348 8.79 10.86 20.00
CA ALA A 348 7.40 11.30 19.94
C ALA A 348 6.43 10.11 19.91
N VAL A 349 6.77 9.06 19.14
CA VAL A 349 5.97 7.82 19.09
C VAL A 349 6.05 7.08 20.42
N LYS A 350 7.23 7.02 21.04
CA LYS A 350 7.45 6.34 22.32
C LYS A 350 6.91 7.11 23.54
N SER A 351 6.48 8.36 23.37
CA SER A 351 6.03 9.22 24.47
C SER A 351 4.81 8.69 25.21
N SER A 352 3.93 7.94 24.54
CA SER A 352 2.76 7.31 25.12
C SER A 352 2.28 6.11 24.29
N GLU A 353 1.59 5.17 24.96
CA GLU A 353 0.92 4.04 24.27
C GLU A 353 -0.09 4.52 23.20
N LYS A 354 -0.74 5.65 23.45
CA LYS A 354 -1.64 6.30 22.49
C LYS A 354 -0.92 6.76 21.23
N SER A 355 0.21 7.42 21.38
CA SER A 355 1.02 7.92 20.24
C SER A 355 1.54 6.75 19.40
N GLU A 356 2.01 5.69 20.04
CA GLU A 356 2.47 4.48 19.36
C GLU A 356 1.32 3.78 18.63
N LEU A 357 0.16 3.62 19.25
CA LEU A 357 -1.02 3.01 18.61
C LEU A 357 -1.47 3.81 17.38
N HIS A 358 -1.46 5.15 17.48
CA HIS A 358 -1.78 6.01 16.34
C HIS A 358 -0.77 5.85 15.20
N ALA A 359 0.52 5.76 15.50
CA ALA A 359 1.55 5.49 14.51
C ALA A 359 1.35 4.12 13.84
N ILE A 360 1.12 3.07 14.63
CA ILE A 360 0.84 1.71 14.13
C ILE A 360 -0.38 1.71 13.19
N MET A 361 -1.48 2.39 13.57
CA MET A 361 -2.68 2.45 12.73
C MET A 361 -2.42 3.14 11.39
N ASN A 362 -1.63 4.21 11.37
CA ASN A 362 -1.26 4.91 10.13
C ASN A 362 -0.34 4.06 9.26
N GLU A 363 0.62 3.36 9.85
CA GLU A 363 1.52 2.43 9.16
C GLU A 363 0.75 1.25 8.56
N LEU A 364 -0.19 0.66 9.31
CA LEU A 364 -1.07 -0.41 8.80
C LEU A 364 -1.95 0.06 7.65
N LYS A 365 -2.50 1.29 7.71
CA LYS A 365 -3.24 1.89 6.59
C LYS A 365 -2.36 2.05 5.35
N SER A 366 -1.10 2.45 5.52
CA SER A 366 -0.15 2.56 4.41
C SER A 366 0.12 1.19 3.78
N ILE A 367 0.29 0.15 4.58
CA ILE A 367 0.45 -1.23 4.12
C ILE A 367 -0.81 -1.71 3.37
N CYS A 368 -2.01 -1.44 3.91
CA CYS A 368 -3.27 -1.75 3.20
C CYS A 368 -3.29 -1.13 1.80
N ALA A 369 -2.99 0.17 1.71
CA ALA A 369 -3.01 0.92 0.45
C ALA A 369 -1.95 0.42 -0.53
N GLU A 370 -0.73 0.15 -0.04
CA GLU A 370 0.39 -0.29 -0.86
C GLU A 370 0.15 -1.64 -1.54
N PHE A 371 -0.36 -2.62 -0.78
CA PHE A 371 -0.64 -3.95 -1.30
C PHE A 371 -2.07 -4.11 -1.82
N ASN A 372 -2.91 -3.07 -1.70
CA ASN A 372 -4.33 -3.10 -2.02
C ASN A 372 -5.07 -4.27 -1.37
N ILE A 373 -4.77 -4.56 -0.09
CA ILE A 373 -5.38 -5.64 0.68
C ILE A 373 -6.11 -5.10 1.92
N PRO A 374 -7.17 -5.77 2.41
CA PRO A 374 -7.70 -5.48 3.73
C PRO A 374 -6.78 -6.04 4.81
N ILE A 375 -6.54 -5.25 5.86
CA ILE A 375 -6.01 -5.73 7.13
C ILE A 375 -7.14 -5.64 8.15
N VAL A 376 -7.45 -6.77 8.78
CA VAL A 376 -8.48 -6.87 9.81
C VAL A 376 -7.80 -7.17 11.13
N THR A 377 -8.00 -6.30 12.13
CA THR A 377 -7.35 -6.47 13.44
C THR A 377 -8.33 -6.30 14.58
N GLY A 378 -7.91 -6.69 15.78
CA GLY A 378 -8.66 -6.48 17.01
C GLY A 378 -8.10 -5.34 17.84
N HIS A 379 -8.98 -4.65 18.57
CA HIS A 379 -8.61 -3.71 19.63
C HIS A 379 -9.39 -3.99 20.88
N GLN A 380 -8.71 -3.92 22.02
CA GLN A 380 -9.34 -4.13 23.31
C GLN A 380 -9.81 -2.79 23.87
N LEU A 381 -11.12 -2.66 24.11
CA LEU A 381 -11.71 -1.48 24.72
C LEU A 381 -11.26 -1.34 26.17
N ASN A 382 -11.10 -0.11 26.63
CA ASN A 382 -10.75 0.21 28.00
C ASN A 382 -11.95 0.10 28.96
N ARG A 383 -11.71 0.32 30.27
CA ARG A 383 -12.77 0.22 31.32
C ARG A 383 -13.84 1.28 31.15
N GLU A 384 -13.54 2.43 30.61
CA GLU A 384 -14.49 3.51 30.37
C GLU A 384 -15.49 3.14 29.28
N ALA A 385 -15.00 2.57 28.16
CA ALA A 385 -15.86 2.02 27.14
C ALA A 385 -16.70 0.85 27.65
N ALA A 386 -16.18 0.04 28.58
CA ALA A 386 -16.96 -1.01 29.25
C ALA A 386 -18.14 -0.43 30.03
N ARG A 387 -17.91 0.63 30.79
CA ARG A 387 -19.00 1.32 31.53
C ARG A 387 -20.06 1.89 30.60
N MET A 388 -19.64 2.53 29.52
CA MET A 388 -20.58 3.06 28.50
C MET A 388 -21.44 1.95 27.88
N VAL A 389 -20.85 0.81 27.55
CA VAL A 389 -21.60 -0.35 27.04
C VAL A 389 -22.57 -0.89 28.08
N ASP A 390 -22.15 -1.02 29.35
CA ASP A 390 -23.00 -1.46 30.44
C ASP A 390 -24.16 -0.48 30.66
N ASP A 391 -23.94 0.82 30.59
CA ASP A 391 -24.98 1.84 30.72
C ASP A 391 -26.00 1.78 29.57
N ILE A 392 -25.53 1.56 28.33
CA ILE A 392 -26.40 1.34 27.17
C ILE A 392 -27.28 0.09 27.37
N VAL A 393 -26.68 -1.01 27.81
CA VAL A 393 -27.42 -2.26 28.07
C VAL A 393 -28.44 -2.09 29.22
N LYS A 394 -28.06 -1.45 30.32
CA LYS A 394 -28.95 -1.18 31.44
C LYS A 394 -30.13 -0.27 31.10
N ASN A 395 -29.92 0.68 30.18
CA ASN A 395 -30.95 1.61 29.75
C ASN A 395 -31.85 1.06 28.62
N GLY A 396 -31.82 -0.23 28.37
CA GLY A 396 -32.74 -0.91 27.43
C GLY A 396 -32.20 -1.16 26.02
N GLY A 397 -30.88 -1.09 25.86
CA GLY A 397 -30.21 -1.42 24.62
C GLY A 397 -30.26 -0.32 23.56
N PHE A 398 -29.72 -0.63 22.38
CA PHE A 398 -29.55 0.34 21.28
C PHE A 398 -30.89 0.96 20.80
N ASP A 399 -32.02 0.27 20.92
CA ASP A 399 -33.33 0.74 20.42
C ASP A 399 -33.89 1.93 21.22
N LYS A 400 -33.46 2.13 22.49
CA LYS A 400 -33.87 3.28 23.30
C LYS A 400 -32.86 4.42 23.35
N THR A 401 -31.64 4.18 22.94
CA THR A 401 -30.55 5.16 22.97
C THR A 401 -30.43 5.99 21.68
N ASP A 402 -31.19 5.68 20.64
CA ASP A 402 -31.25 6.49 19.40
C ASP A 402 -31.75 7.93 19.66
N GLN A 403 -32.37 8.18 20.79
CA GLN A 403 -32.77 9.53 21.24
C GLN A 403 -31.73 10.25 22.10
N ALA A 404 -30.77 9.54 22.72
CA ALA A 404 -29.83 10.11 23.70
C ALA A 404 -28.37 10.19 23.22
N LEU A 405 -27.96 9.35 22.28
CA LEU A 405 -26.59 9.34 21.78
C LEU A 405 -26.62 9.27 20.27
N SER A 406 -26.27 10.36 19.60
CA SER A 406 -26.10 10.33 18.14
C SER A 406 -25.04 9.27 17.76
N ARG A 407 -25.20 8.59 16.61
CA ARG A 407 -24.21 7.63 16.07
C ARG A 407 -22.79 8.19 16.06
N SER A 408 -22.65 9.51 15.92
CA SER A 408 -21.38 10.22 15.98
C SER A 408 -20.76 10.23 17.39
N GLN A 409 -21.58 10.27 18.46
CA GLN A 409 -21.08 10.27 19.85
C GLN A 409 -20.63 8.88 20.29
N ILE A 410 -21.34 7.83 19.88
CA ILE A 410 -20.91 6.45 20.13
C ILE A 410 -19.64 6.15 19.34
N GLY A 411 -19.59 6.52 18.06
CA GLY A 411 -18.41 6.39 17.23
C GLY A 411 -17.23 7.18 17.79
N SER A 412 -17.45 8.42 18.21
CA SER A 412 -16.39 9.26 18.80
C SER A 412 -15.93 8.76 20.16
N ALA A 413 -16.83 8.25 21.00
CA ALA A 413 -16.47 7.66 22.29
C ALA A 413 -15.72 6.34 22.14
N LEU A 414 -16.11 5.48 21.20
CA LEU A 414 -15.40 4.23 20.88
C LEU A 414 -14.04 4.53 20.26
N ILE A 415 -13.92 5.51 19.35
CA ILE A 415 -12.67 5.97 18.77
C ILE A 415 -11.82 6.66 19.84
N ALA A 416 -12.37 7.55 20.66
CA ALA A 416 -11.64 8.20 21.74
C ALA A 416 -11.16 7.21 22.79
N SER A 417 -11.95 6.19 23.16
CA SER A 417 -11.53 5.14 24.08
C SER A 417 -10.48 4.21 23.45
N ALA A 418 -10.58 3.93 22.15
CA ALA A 418 -9.56 3.19 21.41
C ALA A 418 -8.27 3.99 21.27
N ILE A 419 -8.36 5.33 21.21
CA ILE A 419 -7.22 6.25 21.12
C ILE A 419 -6.68 6.62 22.52
N ALA A 420 -7.48 6.58 23.57
CA ALA A 420 -7.11 6.97 24.95
C ALA A 420 -6.57 5.81 25.79
N ALA A 421 -6.59 4.59 25.31
CA ALA A 421 -5.99 3.38 25.90
C ALA A 421 -4.67 3.06 25.25
#